data_5728e4728981a189ee2bad461144487d
#
_entry.id   5728e4728981a189ee2bad461144487d
#
_cell.length_a   1.000
_cell.length_b   1.000
_cell.length_c   1.000
_cell.angle_alpha   90.00
_cell.angle_beta   90.00
_cell.angle_gamma   90.00
#
_symmetry.space_group_name_H-M   'P 1'
#
loop_
_entity.id
_entity.type
_entity.pdbx_description
1 polymer ?
#
loop_
_entity_poly.entity_id
_entity_poly.type
_entity_poly.pdbx_seq_one_letter_code
_entity_poly.pdbx_strand_id
1 'polypeptide(L)'
;YPHRANLGANPGERVVEGAALEAVREMKGRFGLDLEVRPFFEGVSDLSYCGFQGDDREMEVFAGNMPGWGRPYRLPVEALAGLDIPILNLGAVAKDSHKCTERVHLPYMLEVYPEILRFVVGRIIEGHRP
;
A
#
# COMPACT_ATOMS: atom_id res chain seq x y z
N TYR A 1 -6.64 -5.30 11.92
CA TYR A 1 -6.07 -6.21 10.91
C TYR A 1 -4.64 -5.79 10.61
N PRO A 2 -3.65 -6.69 10.72
CA PRO A 2 -2.25 -6.34 10.50
C PRO A 2 -2.02 -5.95 9.05
N HIS A 3 -1.32 -4.85 8.82
CA HIS A 3 -0.89 -4.43 7.50
C HIS A 3 0.33 -5.23 7.06
N ARG A 4 0.32 -5.62 5.81
CA ARG A 4 1.52 -6.15 5.19
C ARG A 4 2.49 -5.01 4.87
N ALA A 5 3.74 -5.19 5.25
CA ALA A 5 4.84 -4.36 4.77
C ALA A 5 5.55 -5.07 3.61
N ASN A 6 6.09 -4.32 2.66
CA ASN A 6 7.03 -4.86 1.68
C ASN A 6 8.37 -5.10 2.39
N LEU A 7 8.73 -6.37 2.57
CA LEU A 7 9.94 -6.77 3.29
C LEU A 7 11.16 -7.00 2.37
N GLY A 8 10.97 -6.83 1.06
CA GLY A 8 12.01 -7.05 0.06
C GLY A 8 12.36 -8.54 -0.18
N ALA A 9 11.60 -9.46 0.39
CA ALA A 9 11.79 -10.89 0.21
C ALA A 9 11.34 -11.37 -1.17
N ASN A 10 10.24 -10.81 -1.68
CA ASN A 10 9.68 -11.11 -2.99
C ASN A 10 10.37 -10.24 -4.07
N PRO A 11 10.81 -10.80 -5.21
CA PRO A 11 11.38 -10.02 -6.31
C PRO A 11 10.47 -8.89 -6.79
N GLY A 12 9.16 -9.09 -6.81
CA GLY A 12 8.18 -8.08 -7.18
C GLY A 12 8.14 -6.89 -6.20
N GLU A 13 8.36 -7.13 -4.91
CA GLU A 13 8.46 -6.06 -3.91
C GLU A 13 9.63 -5.12 -4.20
N ARG A 14 10.79 -5.66 -4.60
CA ARG A 14 11.95 -4.85 -4.97
C ARG A 14 11.70 -3.99 -6.20
N VAL A 15 10.94 -4.52 -7.18
CA VAL A 15 10.55 -3.75 -8.37
C VAL A 15 9.63 -2.59 -7.99
N VAL A 16 8.63 -2.86 -7.15
CA VAL A 16 7.67 -1.85 -6.67
C VAL A 16 8.35 -0.79 -5.83
N GLU A 17 9.22 -1.18 -4.89
CA GLU A 17 9.98 -0.25 -4.05
C GLU A 17 10.96 0.59 -4.90
N GLY A 18 11.67 -0.03 -5.84
CA GLY A 18 12.54 0.67 -6.79
C GLY A 18 11.79 1.72 -7.60
N ALA A 19 10.62 1.38 -8.14
CA ALA A 19 9.75 2.29 -8.88
C ALA A 19 9.28 3.48 -8.00
N ALA A 20 8.95 3.21 -6.73
CA ALA A 20 8.55 4.25 -5.78
C ALA A 20 9.70 5.22 -5.46
N LEU A 21 10.91 4.70 -5.21
CA LEU A 21 12.10 5.51 -4.93
C LEU A 21 12.54 6.34 -6.15
N GLU A 22 12.40 5.79 -7.36
CA GLU A 22 12.65 6.55 -8.59
C GLU A 22 11.61 7.65 -8.79
N ALA A 23 10.32 7.36 -8.50
CA ALA A 23 9.27 8.37 -8.58
C ALA A 23 9.52 9.55 -7.63
N VAL A 24 10.00 9.31 -6.40
CA VAL A 24 10.39 10.38 -5.46
C VAL A 24 11.41 11.32 -6.10
N ARG A 25 12.47 10.77 -6.72
CA ARG A 25 13.52 11.58 -7.36
C ARG A 25 13.00 12.34 -8.56
N GLU A 26 12.23 11.69 -9.42
CA GLU A 26 11.64 12.30 -10.62
C GLU A 26 10.69 13.44 -10.27
N MET A 27 9.79 13.22 -9.31
CA MET A 27 8.81 14.22 -8.89
C MET A 27 9.45 15.40 -8.15
N LYS A 28 10.55 15.17 -7.44
CA LYS A 28 11.38 16.24 -6.88
C LYS A 28 11.95 17.13 -7.98
N GLY A 29 12.52 16.54 -9.04
CA GLY A 29 13.08 17.27 -10.18
C GLY A 29 12.04 18.03 -10.98
N ARG A 30 10.88 17.43 -11.25
CA ARG A 30 9.84 18.02 -12.11
C ARG A 30 8.94 19.02 -11.42
N PHE A 31 8.56 18.77 -10.18
CA PHE A 31 7.52 19.51 -9.46
C PHE A 31 8.02 20.14 -8.15
N GLY A 32 9.29 19.90 -7.77
CA GLY A 32 9.83 20.36 -6.49
C GLY A 32 9.20 19.67 -5.27
N LEU A 33 8.57 18.51 -5.45
CA LEU A 33 7.87 17.80 -4.39
C LEU A 33 8.82 16.97 -3.54
N ASP A 34 8.69 17.07 -2.23
CA ASP A 34 9.32 16.19 -1.27
C ASP A 34 8.34 15.07 -0.91
N LEU A 35 8.44 13.95 -1.62
CA LEU A 35 7.70 12.73 -1.35
C LEU A 35 8.51 11.82 -0.46
N GLU A 36 7.84 11.04 0.39
CA GLU A 36 8.46 10.05 1.27
C GLU A 36 7.90 8.66 0.96
N VAL A 37 8.78 7.68 0.84
CA VAL A 37 8.39 6.26 0.80
C VAL A 37 8.44 5.71 2.21
N ARG A 38 7.32 5.19 2.69
CA ARG A 38 7.20 4.55 4.00
C ARG A 38 6.97 3.06 3.84
N PRO A 39 7.72 2.22 4.56
CA PRO A 39 7.55 0.77 4.49
C PRO A 39 6.26 0.28 5.15
N PHE A 40 5.61 1.13 5.93
CA PHE A 40 4.43 0.79 6.71
C PHE A 40 3.37 1.91 6.62
N PHE A 41 2.11 1.51 6.49
CA PHE A 41 0.97 2.43 6.52
C PHE A 41 0.18 2.26 7.82
N GLU A 42 0.14 3.31 8.63
CA GLU A 42 -0.55 3.34 9.93
C GLU A 42 -2.02 3.70 9.77
N GLY A 43 -2.78 2.88 9.09
CA GLY A 43 -4.20 3.18 8.85
C GLY A 43 -4.98 1.99 8.33
N VAL A 44 -6.28 2.17 8.14
CA VAL A 44 -7.12 1.18 7.46
C VAL A 44 -6.87 1.24 5.96
N SER A 45 -6.54 0.10 5.36
CA SER A 45 -6.25 -0.01 3.94
C SER A 45 -6.69 -1.36 3.38
N ASP A 46 -7.25 -1.37 2.19
CA ASP A 46 -7.61 -2.58 1.46
C ASP A 46 -6.38 -3.42 1.06
N LEU A 47 -5.19 -2.83 1.11
CA LEU A 47 -3.92 -3.53 0.89
C LEU A 47 -3.68 -4.65 1.91
N SER A 48 -4.36 -4.61 3.06
CA SER A 48 -4.36 -5.69 4.05
C SER A 48 -4.86 -7.03 3.50
N TYR A 49 -5.60 -7.02 2.38
CA TYR A 49 -6.09 -8.22 1.71
C TYR A 49 -5.12 -8.76 0.63
N CYS A 50 -3.97 -8.15 0.44
CA CYS A 50 -2.99 -8.56 -0.57
C CYS A 50 -1.99 -9.60 -0.09
N GLY A 51 -1.99 -9.93 1.20
CA GLY A 51 -1.13 -10.94 1.79
C GLY A 51 -1.27 -11.00 3.31
N PHE A 52 -0.79 -12.08 3.91
CA PHE A 52 -0.72 -12.26 5.35
C PHE A 52 0.60 -12.96 5.69
N GLN A 53 1.38 -12.40 6.58
CA GLN A 53 2.69 -12.91 6.98
C GLN A 53 2.78 -13.18 8.48
N GLY A 54 1.64 -13.18 9.19
CA GLY A 54 1.55 -13.54 10.60
C GLY A 54 1.59 -15.06 10.81
N ASP A 55 1.90 -15.46 12.04
CA ASP A 55 1.81 -16.85 12.46
C ASP A 55 0.43 -17.21 13.07
N ASP A 56 0.21 -18.50 13.33
CA ASP A 56 -1.05 -19.00 13.89
C ASP A 56 -1.34 -18.38 15.27
N ARG A 57 -0.31 -18.13 16.08
CA ARG A 57 -0.43 -17.54 17.41
C ARG A 57 -0.89 -16.08 17.35
N GLU A 58 -0.35 -15.31 16.41
CA GLU A 58 -0.80 -13.94 16.16
C GLU A 58 -2.26 -13.91 15.73
N MET A 59 -2.67 -14.87 14.89
CA MET A 59 -4.05 -15.01 14.48
C MET A 59 -4.98 -15.42 15.61
N GLU A 60 -4.57 -16.31 16.50
CA GLU A 60 -5.35 -16.67 17.70
C GLU A 60 -5.58 -15.46 18.60
N VAL A 61 -4.53 -14.67 18.86
CA VAL A 61 -4.64 -13.44 19.66
C VAL A 61 -5.57 -12.43 18.98
N PHE A 62 -5.44 -12.25 17.68
CA PHE A 62 -6.29 -11.35 16.92
C PHE A 62 -7.76 -11.80 16.95
N ALA A 63 -8.01 -13.08 16.68
CA ALA A 63 -9.34 -13.67 16.72
C ALA A 63 -9.98 -13.59 18.11
N GLY A 64 -9.19 -13.83 19.16
CA GLY A 64 -9.63 -13.74 20.56
C GLY A 64 -10.04 -12.33 20.99
N ASN A 65 -9.47 -11.30 20.37
CA ASN A 65 -9.81 -9.89 20.61
C ASN A 65 -10.97 -9.37 19.74
N MET A 66 -11.48 -10.19 18.81
CA MET A 66 -12.57 -9.81 17.90
C MET A 66 -13.85 -10.60 18.22
N PRO A 67 -14.83 -10.04 18.95
CA PRO A 67 -16.05 -10.76 19.36
C PRO A 67 -16.88 -11.32 18.18
N GLY A 68 -16.75 -10.73 17.00
CA GLY A 68 -17.43 -11.16 15.78
C GLY A 68 -16.73 -12.25 14.99
N TRP A 69 -15.54 -12.70 15.42
CA TRP A 69 -14.75 -13.66 14.66
C TRP A 69 -15.45 -15.03 14.51
N GLY A 70 -15.42 -15.55 13.30
CA GLY A 70 -15.96 -16.88 13.02
C GLY A 70 -17.48 -16.96 12.82
N ARG A 71 -18.21 -15.87 13.05
CA ARG A 71 -19.68 -15.81 12.87
C ARG A 71 -20.06 -14.71 11.87
N PRO A 72 -20.21 -13.42 12.27
CA PRO A 72 -20.51 -12.36 11.33
C PRO A 72 -19.30 -11.95 10.48
N TYR A 73 -18.09 -12.23 10.94
CA TYR A 73 -16.86 -11.85 10.26
C TYR A 73 -15.81 -12.96 10.30
N ARG A 74 -15.23 -13.26 9.13
CA ARG A 74 -14.13 -14.21 8.98
C ARG A 74 -13.20 -13.76 7.86
N LEU A 75 -11.90 -13.72 8.15
CA LEU A 75 -10.86 -13.53 7.13
C LEU A 75 -10.46 -14.88 6.53
N PRO A 76 -10.30 -14.97 5.21
CA PRO A 76 -9.75 -16.15 4.54
C PRO A 76 -8.23 -16.17 4.67
N VAL A 77 -7.71 -16.40 5.89
CA VAL A 77 -6.29 -16.24 6.25
C VAL A 77 -5.38 -17.10 5.38
N GLU A 78 -5.77 -18.37 5.14
CA GLU A 78 -5.01 -19.28 4.29
C GLU A 78 -4.88 -18.77 2.85
N ALA A 79 -5.97 -18.23 2.29
CA ALA A 79 -5.94 -17.62 0.96
C ALA A 79 -5.08 -16.35 0.93
N LEU A 80 -5.15 -15.52 1.98
CA LEU A 80 -4.34 -14.31 2.10
C LEU A 80 -2.84 -14.63 2.24
N ALA A 81 -2.50 -15.65 3.01
CA ALA A 81 -1.12 -16.12 3.15
C ALA A 81 -0.53 -16.62 1.82
N GLY A 82 -1.38 -17.19 0.95
CA GLY A 82 -0.96 -17.67 -0.38
C GLY A 82 -0.84 -16.59 -1.45
N LEU A 83 -1.35 -15.36 -1.22
CA LEU A 83 -1.34 -14.33 -2.25
C LEU A 83 0.04 -13.70 -2.47
N ASP A 84 0.75 -13.37 -1.42
CA ASP A 84 2.08 -12.72 -1.46
C ASP A 84 2.27 -11.66 -2.58
N ILE A 85 1.30 -10.76 -2.72
CA ILE A 85 1.26 -9.75 -3.79
C ILE A 85 2.04 -8.51 -3.35
N PRO A 86 3.00 -8.01 -4.15
CA PRO A 86 3.65 -6.73 -3.92
C PRO A 86 2.63 -5.59 -3.92
N ILE A 87 2.78 -4.67 -2.99
CA ILE A 87 1.82 -3.57 -2.83
C ILE A 87 2.51 -2.21 -2.79
N LEU A 88 1.81 -1.21 -3.30
CA LEU A 88 2.19 0.19 -3.16
C LEU A 88 0.92 1.03 -2.98
N ASN A 89 0.89 1.83 -1.93
CA ASN A 89 -0.15 2.83 -1.71
C ASN A 89 0.36 4.20 -2.16
N LEU A 90 -0.26 4.77 -3.18
CA LEU A 90 0.00 6.13 -3.62
C LEU A 90 -1.03 7.06 -3.00
N GLY A 91 -0.57 7.90 -2.07
CA GLY A 91 -1.44 8.81 -1.35
C GLY A 91 -1.80 10.07 -2.13
N ALA A 92 -3.01 10.55 -1.90
CA ALA A 92 -3.43 11.90 -2.25
C ALA A 92 -2.98 12.91 -1.19
N VAL A 93 -2.79 14.17 -1.59
CA VAL A 93 -2.70 15.27 -0.63
C VAL A 93 -4.12 15.60 -0.16
N ALA A 94 -4.49 15.06 0.99
CA ALA A 94 -5.82 15.17 1.55
C ALA A 94 -5.78 15.46 3.06
N LYS A 95 -6.90 15.89 3.60
CA LYS A 95 -7.11 16.08 5.04
C LYS A 95 -8.46 15.50 5.44
N ASP A 96 -8.55 15.09 6.69
CA ASP A 96 -9.78 14.61 7.33
C ASP A 96 -10.42 13.42 6.60
N SER A 97 -9.61 12.49 6.09
CA SER A 97 -10.09 11.29 5.40
C SER A 97 -11.14 10.54 6.23
N HIS A 98 -12.22 10.12 5.56
CA HIS A 98 -13.40 9.47 6.15
C HIS A 98 -14.19 10.32 7.16
N LYS A 99 -14.06 11.66 7.12
CA LYS A 99 -14.87 12.60 7.90
C LYS A 99 -15.75 13.46 6.99
N CYS A 100 -16.79 14.08 7.56
CA CYS A 100 -17.63 15.01 6.80
C CYS A 100 -16.90 16.28 6.31
N THR A 101 -15.71 16.54 6.85
CA THR A 101 -14.81 17.62 6.47
C THR A 101 -13.70 17.18 5.52
N GLU A 102 -13.81 15.98 4.95
CA GLU A 102 -12.80 15.46 4.03
C GLU A 102 -12.62 16.38 2.82
N ARG A 103 -11.36 16.65 2.51
CA ARG A 103 -10.98 17.51 1.39
C ARG A 103 -9.68 17.04 0.76
N VAL A 104 -9.59 17.22 -0.54
CA VAL A 104 -8.41 16.89 -1.34
C VAL A 104 -7.85 18.15 -2.00
N HIS A 105 -6.54 18.20 -2.19
CA HIS A 105 -5.88 19.26 -2.91
C HIS A 105 -6.00 19.05 -4.42
N LEU A 106 -6.94 19.76 -5.06
CA LEU A 106 -7.28 19.54 -6.48
C LEU A 106 -6.11 19.70 -7.45
N PRO A 107 -5.25 20.76 -7.37
CA PRO A 107 -4.11 20.86 -8.28
C PRO A 107 -3.19 19.63 -8.22
N TYR A 108 -2.91 19.11 -7.04
CA TYR A 108 -2.12 17.89 -6.91
C TYR A 108 -2.82 16.67 -7.55
N MET A 109 -4.11 16.50 -7.29
CA MET A 109 -4.87 15.36 -7.78
C MET A 109 -5.06 15.35 -9.29
N LEU A 110 -5.18 16.54 -9.91
CA LEU A 110 -5.47 16.65 -11.34
C LEU A 110 -4.21 16.77 -12.21
N GLU A 111 -3.13 17.34 -11.66
CA GLU A 111 -1.92 17.66 -12.43
C GLU A 111 -0.75 16.76 -12.07
N VAL A 112 -0.52 16.51 -10.78
CA VAL A 112 0.68 15.82 -10.29
C VAL A 112 0.45 14.32 -10.11
N TYR A 113 -0.63 13.94 -9.43
CA TYR A 113 -0.91 12.54 -9.12
C TYR A 113 -0.99 11.63 -10.37
N PRO A 114 -1.62 12.03 -11.49
CA PRO A 114 -1.62 11.22 -12.71
C PRO A 114 -0.22 10.99 -13.29
N GLU A 115 0.68 11.96 -13.15
CA GLU A 115 2.06 11.82 -13.61
C GLU A 115 2.85 10.84 -12.73
N ILE A 116 2.67 10.92 -11.40
CA ILE A 116 3.25 9.94 -10.47
C ILE A 116 2.77 8.52 -10.82
N LEU A 117 1.45 8.36 -11.01
CA LEU A 117 0.85 7.07 -11.30
C LEU A 117 1.38 6.49 -12.62
N ARG A 118 1.41 7.28 -13.69
CA ARG A 118 1.97 6.84 -14.98
C ARG A 118 3.43 6.43 -14.86
N PHE A 119 4.22 7.23 -14.15
CA PHE A 119 5.65 6.96 -13.96
C PHE A 119 5.85 5.63 -13.22
N VAL A 120 5.21 5.47 -12.06
CA VAL A 120 5.33 4.27 -11.23
C VAL A 120 4.87 3.02 -11.98
N VAL A 121 3.69 3.06 -12.61
CA VAL A 121 3.18 1.92 -13.39
C VAL A 121 4.11 1.57 -14.56
N GLY A 122 4.62 2.58 -15.26
CA GLY A 122 5.61 2.38 -16.33
C GLY A 122 6.86 1.66 -15.83
N ARG A 123 7.44 2.10 -14.73
CA ARG A 123 8.64 1.48 -14.13
C ARG A 123 8.39 0.06 -13.63
N ILE A 124 7.23 -0.20 -13.05
CA ILE A 124 6.86 -1.56 -12.62
C ILE A 124 6.76 -2.49 -13.83
N ILE A 125 6.10 -2.07 -14.91
CA ILE A 125 5.98 -2.87 -16.15
C ILE A 125 7.36 -3.12 -16.78
N GLU A 126 8.22 -2.12 -16.84
CA GLU A 126 9.59 -2.26 -17.35
C GLU A 126 10.42 -3.22 -16.49
N GLY A 127 10.32 -3.12 -15.18
CA GLY A 127 11.04 -3.97 -14.23
C GLY A 127 10.59 -5.44 -14.21
N HIS A 128 9.41 -5.76 -14.78
CA HIS A 128 8.91 -7.13 -14.95
C HIS A 128 9.14 -7.71 -16.36
N ARG A 129 9.78 -6.98 -17.25
CA ARG A 129 10.17 -7.56 -18.57
C ARG A 129 11.29 -8.58 -18.36
N PRO A 130 11.13 -9.81 -18.90
CA PRO A 130 12.15 -10.85 -18.82
C PRO A 130 13.44 -10.46 -19.55
#